data_f6a18579ef1c7a70718aa29ac4544045
#
_entry.id   f6a18579ef1c7a70718aa29ac4544045
#
_cell.length_a   1.000
_cell.length_b   1.000
_cell.length_c   1.000
_cell.angle_alpha   90.00
_cell.angle_beta   90.00
_cell.angle_gamma   90.00
#
_symmetry.space_group_name_H-M   'P 1'
#
loop_
_entity.id
_entity.type
_entity.pdbx_description
1 polymer ?
#
loop_
_entity_poly.entity_id
_entity_poly.type
_entity_poly.pdbx_seq_one_letter_code
_entity_poly.pdbx_strand_id
1 'polypeptide(L)'
;MDYRLRKANEADIPAIAALIAHSIRQLGTEDYTPAQIEGALMGAFGVDTLLIRDQTYFVVVTDSGALVACGGWSKRRTLFGGDARAERDEGWLDPQVDAAKIRAFFVDPAHVRRGLGRLILEHSEAEAVRSGFSRLEMMATLPGKRLYERCGYTAREPVSYALPGGEQITFVPMWKAVSAFPAS
;
A
#
# COMPACT_ATOMS: atom_id res chain seq x y z
N MET A 1 20.81 11.97 -6.95
CA MET A 1 19.91 10.92 -7.48
C MET A 1 18.50 11.47 -7.29
N ASP A 2 17.89 11.83 -8.38
CA ASP A 2 16.55 12.38 -8.38
C ASP A 2 15.51 11.25 -8.48
N TYR A 3 14.36 11.47 -7.89
CA TYR A 3 13.25 10.53 -7.87
C TYR A 3 12.05 11.15 -8.57
N ARG A 4 11.43 10.40 -9.46
CA ARG A 4 10.23 10.83 -10.15
C ARG A 4 9.04 9.93 -9.77
N LEU A 5 8.00 10.53 -9.21
CA LEU A 5 6.72 9.88 -8.99
C LEU A 5 5.88 9.95 -10.27
N ARG A 6 5.24 8.85 -10.63
CA ARG A 6 4.25 8.78 -11.70
C ARG A 6 3.21 7.69 -11.41
N LYS A 7 2.10 7.73 -12.13
CA LYS A 7 1.15 6.62 -12.12
C LYS A 7 1.77 5.37 -12.73
N ALA A 8 1.44 4.22 -12.16
CA ALA A 8 1.81 2.93 -12.71
C ALA A 8 0.97 2.61 -13.96
N ASN A 9 1.53 1.81 -14.83
CA ASN A 9 0.86 1.24 -15.99
C ASN A 9 1.10 -0.28 -16.06
N GLU A 10 0.44 -0.98 -16.98
CA GLU A 10 0.53 -2.43 -17.07
C GLU A 10 1.95 -2.95 -17.36
N ALA A 11 2.78 -2.18 -18.06
CA ALA A 11 4.18 -2.56 -18.32
C ALA A 11 5.04 -2.56 -17.03
N ASP A 12 4.61 -1.88 -15.97
CA ASP A 12 5.32 -1.86 -14.69
C ASP A 12 5.07 -3.13 -13.85
N ILE A 13 4.05 -3.94 -14.17
CA ILE A 13 3.63 -5.08 -13.35
C ILE A 13 4.78 -6.01 -12.99
N PRO A 14 5.65 -6.45 -13.90
CA PRO A 14 6.77 -7.33 -13.53
C PRO A 14 7.76 -6.68 -12.55
N ALA A 15 8.07 -5.40 -12.75
CA ALA A 15 8.98 -4.66 -11.87
C ALA A 15 8.35 -4.40 -10.48
N ILE A 16 7.05 -4.11 -10.42
CA ILE A 16 6.31 -3.98 -9.16
C ILE A 16 6.30 -5.30 -8.40
N ALA A 17 6.02 -6.43 -9.07
CA ALA A 17 6.02 -7.75 -8.45
C ALA A 17 7.41 -8.10 -7.86
N ALA A 18 8.47 -7.83 -8.60
CA ALA A 18 9.84 -8.05 -8.14
C ALA A 18 10.18 -7.15 -6.94
N LEU A 19 9.80 -5.87 -6.98
CA LEU A 19 10.00 -4.93 -5.88
C LEU A 19 9.27 -5.38 -4.61
N ILE A 20 8.00 -5.79 -4.71
CA ILE A 20 7.20 -6.26 -3.56
C ILE A 20 7.90 -7.45 -2.89
N ALA A 21 8.27 -8.46 -3.67
CA ALA A 21 8.93 -9.66 -3.15
C ALA A 21 10.29 -9.33 -2.52
N HIS A 22 11.09 -8.48 -3.16
CA HIS A 22 12.39 -8.05 -2.65
C HIS A 22 12.24 -7.23 -1.35
N SER A 23 11.34 -6.26 -1.35
CA SER A 23 11.08 -5.39 -0.20
C SER A 23 10.70 -6.19 1.04
N ILE A 24 9.69 -7.08 0.94
CA ILE A 24 9.21 -7.79 2.12
C ILE A 24 10.21 -8.85 2.63
N ARG A 25 10.95 -9.50 1.74
CA ARG A 25 11.98 -10.46 2.13
C ARG A 25 13.16 -9.82 2.85
N GLN A 26 13.45 -8.55 2.59
CA GLN A 26 14.55 -7.84 3.23
C GLN A 26 14.09 -7.02 4.44
N LEU A 27 12.99 -6.31 4.33
CA LEU A 27 12.53 -5.37 5.36
C LEU A 27 11.53 -5.99 6.34
N GLY A 28 10.94 -7.14 6.02
CA GLY A 28 9.97 -7.82 6.87
C GLY A 28 10.59 -8.75 7.93
N THR A 29 11.87 -9.04 7.84
CA THR A 29 12.53 -10.09 8.65
C THR A 29 12.66 -9.77 10.14
N GLU A 30 12.55 -8.51 10.53
CA GLU A 30 12.53 -8.10 11.95
C GLU A 30 11.17 -8.39 12.62
N ASP A 31 10.10 -8.43 11.84
CA ASP A 31 8.73 -8.52 12.35
C ASP A 31 8.01 -9.83 11.98
N TYR A 32 8.47 -10.51 10.92
CA TYR A 32 7.85 -11.72 10.38
C TYR A 32 8.86 -12.83 10.16
N THR A 33 8.44 -14.08 10.38
CA THR A 33 9.23 -15.24 10.04
C THR A 33 9.33 -15.46 8.53
N PRO A 34 10.34 -16.19 8.03
CA PRO A 34 10.42 -16.54 6.60
C PRO A 34 9.15 -17.25 6.09
N ALA A 35 8.56 -18.14 6.87
CA ALA A 35 7.32 -18.85 6.50
C ALA A 35 6.14 -17.88 6.36
N GLN A 36 6.01 -16.90 7.27
CA GLN A 36 4.99 -15.85 7.17
C GLN A 36 5.19 -14.97 5.92
N ILE A 37 6.44 -14.61 5.61
CA ILE A 37 6.77 -13.80 4.42
C ILE A 37 6.40 -14.55 3.14
N GLU A 38 6.83 -15.80 2.99
CA GLU A 38 6.52 -16.59 1.79
C GLU A 38 5.02 -16.90 1.69
N GLY A 39 4.34 -17.22 2.79
CA GLY A 39 2.90 -17.40 2.81
C GLY A 39 2.14 -16.12 2.43
N ALA A 40 2.60 -14.96 2.88
CA ALA A 40 1.99 -13.67 2.55
C ALA A 40 2.17 -13.30 1.06
N LEU A 41 3.30 -13.66 0.45
CA LEU A 41 3.53 -13.46 -0.98
C LEU A 41 2.62 -14.32 -1.89
N MET A 42 1.94 -15.31 -1.33
CA MET A 42 0.94 -16.11 -2.04
C MET A 42 -0.44 -15.42 -2.16
N GLY A 43 -0.66 -14.27 -1.50
CA GLY A 43 -1.97 -13.60 -1.59
C GLY A 43 -2.07 -12.25 -0.87
N ALA A 44 -1.61 -12.15 0.37
CA ALA A 44 -1.69 -10.93 1.16
C ALA A 44 -0.79 -9.81 0.62
N PHE A 45 0.38 -10.16 0.06
CA PHE A 45 1.28 -9.24 -0.64
C PHE A 45 1.34 -9.62 -2.12
N GLY A 46 1.25 -8.64 -2.99
CA GLY A 46 1.31 -8.86 -4.43
C GLY A 46 0.80 -7.66 -5.20
N VAL A 47 0.91 -7.73 -6.52
CA VAL A 47 0.36 -6.72 -7.40
C VAL A 47 -1.16 -6.79 -7.35
N ASP A 48 -1.79 -5.64 -7.25
CA ASP A 48 -3.22 -5.46 -7.46
C ASP A 48 -3.43 -4.69 -8.77
N THR A 49 -3.75 -5.40 -9.83
CA THR A 49 -3.93 -4.82 -11.17
C THR A 49 -5.12 -3.87 -11.25
N LEU A 50 -6.12 -4.00 -10.36
CA LEU A 50 -7.23 -3.05 -10.30
C LEU A 50 -6.77 -1.66 -9.89
N LEU A 51 -5.80 -1.53 -9.00
CA LEU A 51 -5.23 -0.22 -8.64
C LEU A 51 -4.58 0.46 -9.85
N ILE A 52 -3.91 -0.32 -10.71
CA ILE A 52 -3.29 0.19 -11.95
C ILE A 52 -4.37 0.61 -12.95
N ARG A 53 -5.37 -0.23 -13.17
CA ARG A 53 -6.51 0.06 -14.08
C ARG A 53 -7.34 1.24 -13.62
N ASP A 54 -7.56 1.37 -12.31
CA ASP A 54 -8.28 2.50 -11.70
C ASP A 54 -7.45 3.80 -11.69
N GLN A 55 -6.17 3.74 -12.12
CA GLN A 55 -5.23 4.87 -12.13
C GLN A 55 -4.99 5.49 -10.75
N THR A 56 -4.97 4.66 -9.72
CA THR A 56 -4.78 5.04 -8.31
C THR A 56 -3.51 4.47 -7.69
N TYR A 57 -2.65 3.84 -8.50
CA TYR A 57 -1.38 3.28 -8.08
C TYR A 57 -0.21 4.06 -8.63
N PHE A 58 0.78 4.32 -7.79
CA PHE A 58 1.96 5.12 -8.10
C PHE A 58 3.23 4.29 -8.01
N VAL A 59 4.20 4.67 -8.82
CA VAL A 59 5.57 4.19 -8.73
C VAL A 59 6.54 5.37 -8.63
N VAL A 60 7.63 5.15 -7.94
CA VAL A 60 8.77 6.07 -7.93
C VAL A 60 9.91 5.42 -8.69
N VAL A 61 10.45 6.15 -9.65
CA VAL A 61 11.58 5.72 -10.47
C VAL A 61 12.77 6.65 -10.29
N THR A 62 13.98 6.10 -10.40
CA THR A 62 15.24 6.87 -10.44
C THR A 62 15.47 7.47 -11.81
N ASP A 63 16.50 8.34 -11.95
CA ASP A 63 16.94 8.88 -13.25
C ASP A 63 17.34 7.80 -14.24
N SER A 64 17.84 6.65 -13.75
CA SER A 64 18.15 5.49 -14.59
C SER A 64 16.93 4.67 -15.01
N GLY A 65 15.73 5.03 -14.54
CA GLY A 65 14.48 4.31 -14.81
C GLY A 65 14.20 3.13 -13.90
N ALA A 66 15.04 2.86 -12.89
CA ALA A 66 14.79 1.78 -11.93
C ALA A 66 13.59 2.12 -11.04
N LEU A 67 12.65 1.17 -10.90
CA LEU A 67 11.48 1.29 -10.03
C LEU A 67 11.90 0.95 -8.60
N VAL A 68 11.78 1.90 -7.67
CA VAL A 68 12.32 1.80 -6.30
C VAL A 68 11.28 1.96 -5.20
N ALA A 69 10.08 2.38 -5.52
CA ALA A 69 8.96 2.38 -4.57
C ALA A 69 7.63 2.29 -5.32
N CYS A 70 6.63 1.73 -4.66
CA CYS A 70 5.26 1.69 -5.16
C CYS A 70 4.26 1.80 -4.02
N GLY A 71 3.03 2.17 -4.34
CA GLY A 71 1.92 2.30 -3.41
C GLY A 71 0.79 3.11 -4.02
N GLY A 72 -0.36 3.12 -3.37
CA GLY A 72 -1.48 3.87 -3.86
C GLY A 72 -2.70 3.83 -2.95
N TRP A 73 -3.84 4.12 -3.53
CA TRP A 73 -5.11 4.12 -2.83
C TRP A 73 -6.19 3.45 -3.67
N SER A 74 -7.32 3.15 -3.06
CA SER A 74 -8.45 2.53 -3.77
C SER A 74 -9.77 3.13 -3.33
N LYS A 75 -10.64 3.32 -4.31
CA LYS A 75 -12.06 3.60 -4.16
C LYS A 75 -12.92 2.33 -4.22
N ARG A 76 -12.29 1.16 -3.99
CA ARG A 76 -12.95 -0.14 -3.90
C ARG A 76 -12.88 -0.70 -2.48
N ARG A 77 -13.78 -1.64 -2.16
CA ARG A 77 -13.94 -2.19 -0.80
C ARG A 77 -12.79 -3.08 -0.36
N THR A 78 -12.04 -3.68 -1.29
CA THR A 78 -10.87 -4.50 -0.95
C THR A 78 -9.86 -3.72 -0.10
N LEU A 79 -9.63 -4.17 1.13
CA LEU A 79 -8.78 -3.46 2.09
C LEU A 79 -7.30 -3.80 1.93
N PHE A 80 -6.95 -5.03 1.56
CA PHE A 80 -5.57 -5.49 1.32
C PHE A 80 -5.52 -6.70 0.40
N GLY A 81 -4.32 -7.10 -0.03
CA GLY A 81 -4.05 -8.26 -0.87
C GLY A 81 -3.90 -7.91 -2.35
N GLY A 82 -3.11 -8.72 -3.05
CA GLY A 82 -2.92 -8.66 -4.50
C GLY A 82 -3.95 -9.50 -5.27
N ASP A 83 -3.74 -9.64 -6.57
CA ASP A 83 -4.64 -10.39 -7.47
C ASP A 83 -4.76 -11.89 -7.09
N ALA A 84 -3.73 -12.46 -6.46
CA ALA A 84 -3.73 -13.85 -6.02
C ALA A 84 -4.63 -14.13 -4.80
N ARG A 85 -5.14 -13.10 -4.13
CA ARG A 85 -6.05 -13.28 -2.99
C ARG A 85 -7.44 -13.68 -3.46
N ALA A 86 -7.95 -14.83 -2.97
CA ALA A 86 -9.23 -15.39 -3.41
C ALA A 86 -10.45 -14.56 -2.99
N GLU A 87 -10.41 -13.96 -1.80
CA GLU A 87 -11.53 -13.19 -1.24
C GLU A 87 -11.29 -11.69 -1.43
N ARG A 88 -11.88 -11.13 -2.47
CA ARG A 88 -11.80 -9.69 -2.78
C ARG A 88 -13.20 -9.14 -3.01
N ASP A 89 -13.51 -8.03 -2.37
CA ASP A 89 -14.70 -7.22 -2.67
C ASP A 89 -14.28 -6.04 -3.56
N GLU A 90 -14.56 -6.16 -4.86
CA GLU A 90 -14.21 -5.15 -5.86
C GLU A 90 -15.29 -4.05 -6.00
N GLY A 91 -16.32 -4.07 -5.15
CA GLY A 91 -17.38 -3.07 -5.12
C GLY A 91 -16.84 -1.66 -4.85
N TRP A 92 -17.55 -0.67 -5.37
CA TRP A 92 -17.20 0.73 -5.18
C TRP A 92 -17.54 1.21 -3.76
N LEU A 93 -16.70 2.09 -3.25
CA LEU A 93 -16.95 2.85 -2.02
C LEU A 93 -17.75 4.12 -2.32
N ASP A 94 -18.61 4.50 -1.38
CA ASP A 94 -19.29 5.78 -1.37
C ASP A 94 -18.47 6.79 -0.55
N PRO A 95 -17.92 7.86 -1.16
CA PRO A 95 -17.11 8.85 -0.44
C PRO A 95 -17.83 9.53 0.72
N GLN A 96 -19.18 9.56 0.72
CA GLN A 96 -19.97 10.20 1.78
C GLN A 96 -20.01 9.38 3.07
N VAL A 97 -19.88 8.04 2.97
CA VAL A 97 -20.03 7.13 4.11
C VAL A 97 -18.81 6.25 4.35
N ASP A 98 -18.05 5.94 3.31
CA ASP A 98 -16.91 5.03 3.37
C ASP A 98 -15.57 5.76 3.54
N ALA A 99 -14.54 5.04 3.96
CA ALA A 99 -13.16 5.49 3.94
C ALA A 99 -12.43 4.94 2.70
N ALA A 100 -11.66 5.77 1.99
CA ALA A 100 -10.78 5.29 0.94
C ALA A 100 -9.68 4.39 1.53
N LYS A 101 -9.23 3.40 0.76
CA LYS A 101 -8.23 2.43 1.20
C LYS A 101 -6.84 2.86 0.74
N ILE A 102 -5.89 2.94 1.66
CA ILE A 102 -4.46 3.10 1.34
C ILE A 102 -3.89 1.69 1.14
N ARG A 103 -3.16 1.47 0.03
CA ARG A 103 -2.89 0.12 -0.47
C ARG A 103 -1.45 -0.08 -0.94
N ALA A 104 -0.88 -1.24 -0.59
CA ALA A 104 0.24 -1.89 -1.27
C ALA A 104 1.52 -1.02 -1.37
N PHE A 105 1.98 -0.48 -0.23
CA PHE A 105 3.19 0.33 -0.12
C PHE A 105 4.43 -0.53 0.09
N PHE A 106 5.38 -0.44 -0.84
CA PHE A 106 6.67 -1.13 -0.77
C PHE A 106 7.79 -0.21 -1.26
N VAL A 107 8.97 -0.33 -0.63
CA VAL A 107 10.16 0.45 -0.97
C VAL A 107 11.34 -0.50 -1.11
N ASP A 108 12.19 -0.26 -2.10
CA ASP A 108 13.45 -0.99 -2.26
C ASP A 108 14.34 -0.78 -1.05
N PRO A 109 14.91 -1.85 -0.47
CA PRO A 109 15.79 -1.76 0.71
C PRO A 109 16.96 -0.80 0.56
N ALA A 110 17.52 -0.66 -0.64
CA ALA A 110 18.61 0.28 -0.91
C ALA A 110 18.16 1.75 -0.93
N HIS A 111 16.84 1.99 -0.97
CA HIS A 111 16.25 3.31 -1.09
C HIS A 111 15.37 3.71 0.10
N VAL A 112 15.39 2.95 1.21
CA VAL A 112 14.65 3.30 2.44
C VAL A 112 15.15 4.59 3.08
N ARG A 113 14.32 5.19 3.93
CA ARG A 113 14.64 6.41 4.69
C ARG A 113 14.91 7.66 3.83
N ARG A 114 14.51 7.64 2.57
CA ARG A 114 14.60 8.76 1.63
C ARG A 114 13.27 9.49 1.42
N GLY A 115 12.26 9.18 2.23
CA GLY A 115 10.94 9.83 2.15
C GLY A 115 10.00 9.28 1.06
N LEU A 116 10.39 8.22 0.33
CA LEU A 116 9.63 7.73 -0.83
C LEU A 116 8.23 7.22 -0.45
N GLY A 117 8.11 6.48 0.66
CA GLY A 117 6.82 6.02 1.16
C GLY A 117 5.90 7.19 1.54
N ARG A 118 6.45 8.23 2.18
CA ARG A 118 5.72 9.45 2.51
C ARG A 118 5.28 10.21 1.26
N LEU A 119 6.14 10.34 0.26
CA LEU A 119 5.84 10.99 -1.01
C LEU A 119 4.62 10.34 -1.69
N ILE A 120 4.60 8.99 -1.79
CA ILE A 120 3.47 8.26 -2.37
C ILE A 120 2.21 8.43 -1.52
N LEU A 121 2.35 8.39 -0.18
CA LEU A 121 1.23 8.52 0.73
C LEU A 121 0.54 9.88 0.58
N GLU A 122 1.30 10.96 0.58
CA GLU A 122 0.77 12.33 0.41
C GLU A 122 0.05 12.52 -0.93
N HIS A 123 0.57 11.91 -2.01
CA HIS A 123 -0.11 11.91 -3.31
C HIS A 123 -1.41 11.10 -3.29
N SER A 124 -1.39 9.92 -2.67
CA SER A 124 -2.57 9.06 -2.52
C SER A 124 -3.66 9.75 -1.70
N GLU A 125 -3.31 10.37 -0.58
CA GLU A 125 -4.22 11.15 0.26
C GLU A 125 -4.85 12.31 -0.51
N ALA A 126 -4.02 13.06 -1.25
CA ALA A 126 -4.50 14.20 -2.04
C ALA A 126 -5.48 13.77 -3.15
N GLU A 127 -5.23 12.64 -3.84
CA GLU A 127 -6.18 12.13 -4.84
C GLU A 127 -7.46 11.60 -4.21
N ALA A 128 -7.39 10.90 -3.07
CA ALA A 128 -8.57 10.43 -2.36
C ALA A 128 -9.46 11.60 -1.90
N VAL A 129 -8.85 12.65 -1.35
CA VAL A 129 -9.57 13.89 -0.95
C VAL A 129 -10.22 14.55 -2.16
N ARG A 130 -9.50 14.70 -3.29
CA ARG A 130 -10.10 15.25 -4.54
C ARG A 130 -11.24 14.39 -5.08
N SER A 131 -11.25 13.09 -4.75
CA SER A 131 -12.32 12.16 -5.09
C SER A 131 -13.49 12.17 -4.10
N GLY A 132 -13.49 13.09 -3.12
CA GLY A 132 -14.57 13.31 -2.17
C GLY A 132 -14.47 12.56 -0.84
N PHE A 133 -13.42 11.78 -0.63
CA PHE A 133 -13.24 11.06 0.63
C PHE A 133 -12.74 11.98 1.74
N SER A 134 -13.34 11.85 2.92
CA SER A 134 -12.93 12.56 4.16
C SER A 134 -12.26 11.65 5.18
N ARG A 135 -12.13 10.36 4.88
CA ARG A 135 -11.50 9.36 5.74
C ARG A 135 -10.68 8.39 4.92
N LEU A 136 -9.57 7.97 5.49
CA LEU A 136 -8.66 6.99 4.92
C LEU A 136 -8.46 5.85 5.91
N GLU A 137 -8.32 4.63 5.42
CA GLU A 137 -7.98 3.47 6.23
C GLU A 137 -7.05 2.51 5.50
N MET A 138 -6.36 1.68 6.25
CA MET A 138 -5.44 0.68 5.72
C MET A 138 -5.28 -0.51 6.66
N MET A 139 -4.73 -1.59 6.12
CA MET A 139 -4.13 -2.68 6.88
C MET A 139 -2.62 -2.53 6.82
N ALA A 140 -2.03 -1.91 7.85
CA ALA A 140 -0.59 -1.70 7.91
C ALA A 140 0.14 -3.01 8.27
N THR A 141 1.27 -3.25 7.61
CA THR A 141 2.23 -4.24 8.08
C THR A 141 2.93 -3.73 9.35
N LEU A 142 3.48 -4.62 10.18
CA LEU A 142 4.24 -4.22 11.36
C LEU A 142 5.41 -3.29 11.01
N PRO A 143 6.24 -3.56 9.99
CA PRO A 143 7.29 -2.63 9.56
C PRO A 143 6.77 -1.26 9.12
N GLY A 144 5.60 -1.23 8.45
CA GLY A 144 5.01 0.00 7.91
C GLY A 144 4.36 0.91 8.94
N LYS A 145 3.91 0.36 10.08
CA LYS A 145 3.14 1.08 11.11
C LYS A 145 3.76 2.43 11.50
N ARG A 146 5.09 2.46 11.75
CA ARG A 146 5.79 3.68 12.18
C ARG A 146 5.74 4.83 11.16
N LEU A 147 5.73 4.51 9.86
CA LEU A 147 5.56 5.52 8.82
C LEU A 147 4.19 6.19 8.94
N TYR A 148 3.15 5.38 9.04
CA TYR A 148 1.77 5.86 9.06
C TYR A 148 1.44 6.64 10.33
N GLU A 149 1.94 6.22 11.50
CA GLU A 149 1.81 6.98 12.74
C GLU A 149 2.41 8.38 12.62
N ARG A 150 3.60 8.51 12.02
CA ARG A 150 4.25 9.80 11.76
C ARG A 150 3.50 10.66 10.72
N CYS A 151 2.67 10.04 9.90
CA CYS A 151 1.80 10.72 8.94
C CYS A 151 0.39 10.99 9.48
N GLY A 152 0.16 10.78 10.78
CA GLY A 152 -1.09 11.14 11.46
C GLY A 152 -2.17 10.06 11.44
N TYR A 153 -1.83 8.81 11.10
CA TYR A 153 -2.75 7.68 11.21
C TYR A 153 -2.79 7.16 12.64
N THR A 154 -3.99 6.79 13.07
CA THR A 154 -4.26 6.18 14.38
C THR A 154 -4.39 4.67 14.21
N ALA A 155 -3.63 3.90 14.99
CA ALA A 155 -3.71 2.45 15.01
C ALA A 155 -4.92 1.98 15.83
N ARG A 156 -5.50 0.86 15.40
CA ARG A 156 -6.47 0.05 16.17
C ARG A 156 -5.80 -1.22 16.64
N GLU A 157 -6.55 -2.08 17.35
CA GLU A 157 -6.07 -3.38 17.80
C GLU A 157 -5.56 -4.21 16.60
N PRO A 158 -4.38 -4.84 16.73
CA PRO A 158 -3.84 -5.71 15.70
C PRO A 158 -4.79 -6.87 15.40
N VAL A 159 -4.80 -7.32 14.16
CA VAL A 159 -5.59 -8.46 13.69
C VAL A 159 -4.70 -9.52 13.06
N SER A 160 -5.01 -10.79 13.30
CA SER A 160 -4.34 -11.92 12.66
C SER A 160 -5.10 -12.34 11.41
N TYR A 161 -4.36 -12.62 10.36
CA TYR A 161 -4.86 -13.12 9.08
C TYR A 161 -4.22 -14.47 8.76
N ALA A 162 -5.06 -15.48 8.44
CA ALA A 162 -4.58 -16.79 8.06
C ALA A 162 -3.98 -16.76 6.65
N LEU A 163 -2.78 -17.31 6.49
CA LEU A 163 -2.07 -17.42 5.23
C LEU A 163 -2.26 -18.81 4.60
N PRO A 164 -2.14 -18.93 3.28
CA PRO A 164 -1.99 -20.22 2.63
C PRO A 164 -0.81 -20.98 3.28
N GLY A 165 -1.02 -22.23 3.69
CA GLY A 165 -0.01 -23.03 4.38
C GLY A 165 -0.17 -23.12 5.91
N GLY A 166 -1.15 -22.40 6.49
CA GLY A 166 -1.51 -22.52 7.91
C GLY A 166 -0.83 -21.52 8.85
N GLU A 167 0.12 -20.74 8.36
CA GLU A 167 0.72 -19.63 9.11
C GLU A 167 -0.29 -18.48 9.29
N GLN A 168 -0.04 -17.66 10.30
CA GLN A 168 -0.80 -16.42 10.52
C GLN A 168 0.13 -15.22 10.43
N ILE A 169 -0.36 -14.12 9.86
CA ILE A 169 0.36 -12.85 9.83
C ILE A 169 -0.45 -11.78 10.55
N THR A 170 0.25 -10.90 11.28
CA THR A 170 -0.38 -9.80 12.01
C THR A 170 -0.34 -8.52 11.19
N PHE A 171 -1.50 -7.88 11.06
CA PHE A 171 -1.65 -6.53 10.54
C PHE A 171 -2.21 -5.58 11.59
N VAL A 172 -1.96 -4.30 11.41
CA VAL A 172 -2.52 -3.24 12.25
C VAL A 172 -3.48 -2.41 11.42
N PRO A 173 -4.80 -2.48 11.68
CA PRO A 173 -5.74 -1.56 11.05
C PRO A 173 -5.42 -0.14 11.49
N MET A 174 -5.33 0.78 10.54
CA MET A 174 -5.06 2.20 10.82
C MET A 174 -6.02 3.09 10.05
N TRP A 175 -6.29 4.28 10.58
CA TRP A 175 -7.20 5.24 9.96
C TRP A 175 -6.75 6.68 10.18
N LYS A 176 -7.24 7.57 9.32
CA LYS A 176 -6.99 9.03 9.39
C LYS A 176 -8.20 9.78 8.85
N ALA A 177 -8.64 10.80 9.58
CA ALA A 177 -9.55 11.80 9.02
C ALA A 177 -8.75 12.81 8.18
N VAL A 178 -9.29 13.17 7.04
CA VAL A 178 -8.71 14.18 6.15
C VAL A 178 -9.79 15.21 5.81
N SER A 179 -9.43 16.47 5.76
CA SER A 179 -10.33 17.53 5.32
C SER A 179 -10.09 17.86 3.87
N ALA A 180 -11.16 18.18 3.14
CA ALA A 180 -11.02 18.81 1.84
C ALA A 180 -10.10 20.04 1.98
N PHE A 181 -9.20 20.24 1.01
CA PHE A 181 -8.42 21.47 0.96
C PHE A 181 -9.40 22.66 1.01
N PRO A 182 -9.16 23.67 1.85
CA PRO A 182 -9.95 24.89 1.75
C PRO A 182 -9.86 25.35 0.29
N ALA A 183 -11.03 25.60 -0.32
CA ALA A 183 -11.10 26.16 -1.66
C ALA A 183 -10.32 27.48 -1.65
N SER A 184 -9.31 27.56 -2.50
CA SER A 184 -8.49 28.77 -2.69
C SER A 184 -9.32 29.86 -3.34
#